data_8f03241c63e71ab57382c1f0016d114c
#
_entry.id   8f03241c63e71ab57382c1f0016d114c
#
_cell.length_a   1.000
_cell.length_b   1.000
_cell.length_c   1.000
_cell.angle_alpha   90.00
_cell.angle_beta   90.00
_cell.angle_gamma   90.00
#
_symmetry.space_group_name_H-M   'P 1'
#
loop_
_entity.id
_entity.type
_entity.pdbx_description
1 polymer ?
#
loop_
_entity_poly.entity_id
_entity_poly.type
_entity_poly.pdbx_seq_one_letter_code
_entity_poly.pdbx_strand_id
1 'polypeptide(L)'
;MTNYHSLNAFNNPFRHYRVVDIVPFQEKIAVLQFASADVSKKMVKNGVYVDRYILVDIFSEDFTSQKRLSFFFEEEETCYSSDVYYYWEDEQLFILIEYYKLGNIFVTNKVFKITENEVIEQSFCVIPRKRILNGAKVYSFGDKEVFMQSPFMMSCRYKQNQKTLWKYKLSAYLYTEIEEYKDILYFGTAGKGGYFYGVSLNNGQTVFSYNTGQTVRFVRSGERIIISDKKQKPILINALTGEFIHSLDIGKNSIDYEQQMLWYKNRFYGIVRNKKKDLSVVCIDI
;
A
#
# COMPACT_ATOMS: atom_id res chain seq x y z
N MET A 1 22.43 8.42 -2.34
CA MET A 1 23.03 7.34 -1.49
C MET A 1 21.94 6.34 -1.16
N THR A 2 22.24 5.06 -1.08
CA THR A 2 21.26 4.01 -0.76
C THR A 2 21.51 3.49 0.65
N ASN A 3 20.56 3.67 1.53
CA ASN A 3 20.60 3.20 2.91
C ASN A 3 19.62 2.06 3.12
N TYR A 4 20.00 1.09 3.93
CA TYR A 4 19.15 -0.07 4.27
C TYR A 4 18.96 -0.16 5.78
N HIS A 5 17.74 -0.49 6.18
CA HIS A 5 17.43 -0.83 7.56
C HIS A 5 16.67 -2.16 7.62
N SER A 6 17.21 -3.14 8.34
CA SER A 6 16.56 -4.44 8.51
C SER A 6 15.38 -4.34 9.46
N LEU A 7 14.20 -4.75 9.03
CA LEU A 7 13.01 -4.85 9.88
C LEU A 7 13.15 -5.98 10.91
N ASN A 8 14.10 -6.90 10.70
CA ASN A 8 14.41 -7.98 11.64
C ASN A 8 15.44 -7.58 12.70
N ALA A 9 16.00 -6.35 12.66
CA ALA A 9 17.08 -5.91 13.57
C ALA A 9 16.64 -5.77 15.02
N PHE A 10 15.36 -5.62 15.28
CA PHE A 10 14.83 -5.78 16.63
C PHE A 10 14.73 -7.29 16.92
N ASN A 11 15.26 -7.74 18.07
CA ASN A 11 15.03 -9.11 18.55
C ASN A 11 13.54 -9.44 18.41
N ASN A 12 13.19 -10.00 17.28
CA ASN A 12 11.79 -10.17 16.91
C ASN A 12 11.32 -11.53 17.40
N PRO A 13 10.58 -11.60 18.54
CA PRO A 13 10.05 -12.86 19.04
C PRO A 13 8.94 -13.43 18.14
N PHE A 14 8.51 -12.63 17.14
CA PHE A 14 7.37 -12.98 16.31
C PHE A 14 7.80 -13.95 15.19
N ARG A 15 7.04 -15.01 15.04
CA ARG A 15 7.28 -16.02 14.00
C ARG A 15 6.69 -15.62 12.65
N HIS A 16 5.74 -14.71 12.67
CA HIS A 16 5.11 -14.18 11.48
C HIS A 16 4.80 -12.70 11.68
N TYR A 17 5.11 -11.90 10.68
CA TYR A 17 4.68 -10.51 10.60
C TYR A 17 4.49 -10.11 9.13
N ARG A 18 3.62 -9.15 8.92
CA ARG A 18 3.40 -8.53 7.61
C ARG A 18 3.50 -7.02 7.72
N VAL A 19 4.15 -6.42 6.75
CA VAL A 19 4.13 -4.97 6.60
C VAL A 19 2.78 -4.59 6.00
N VAL A 20 2.13 -3.61 6.60
CA VAL A 20 0.86 -3.05 6.10
C VAL A 20 1.14 -1.91 5.18
N ASP A 21 1.95 -0.94 5.62
CA ASP A 21 2.29 0.22 4.86
C ASP A 21 3.56 0.92 5.36
N ILE A 22 4.06 1.87 4.56
CA ILE A 22 5.10 2.81 4.91
C ILE A 22 4.56 4.21 4.68
N VAL A 23 4.58 5.05 5.71
CA VAL A 23 3.91 6.35 5.71
C VAL A 23 4.79 7.45 6.31
N PRO A 24 4.64 8.71 5.89
CA PRO A 24 5.25 9.83 6.60
C PRO A 24 4.58 9.99 7.97
N PHE A 25 5.35 10.33 8.98
CA PHE A 25 4.86 10.50 10.34
C PHE A 25 5.68 11.56 11.09
N GLN A 26 5.14 12.75 11.28
CA GLN A 26 5.78 13.84 12.06
C GLN A 26 7.26 14.05 11.68
N GLU A 27 7.57 14.43 10.47
CA GLU A 27 8.95 14.61 9.98
C GLU A 27 9.82 13.32 9.97
N LYS A 28 9.21 12.16 10.23
CA LYS A 28 9.82 10.82 10.26
C LYS A 28 9.11 9.89 9.29
N ILE A 29 9.57 8.66 9.23
CA ILE A 29 8.94 7.58 8.46
C ILE A 29 8.45 6.52 9.44
N ALA A 30 7.22 6.09 9.30
CA ALA A 30 6.65 4.98 10.06
C ALA A 30 6.38 3.78 9.15
N VAL A 31 6.81 2.60 9.60
CA VAL A 31 6.45 1.30 8.99
C VAL A 31 5.44 0.63 9.88
N LEU A 32 4.24 0.45 9.33
CA LEU A 32 3.12 -0.17 10.02
C LEU A 32 3.15 -1.68 9.76
N GLN A 33 3.12 -2.47 10.83
CA GLN A 33 3.24 -3.92 10.76
C GLN A 33 2.23 -4.61 11.67
N PHE A 34 1.87 -5.84 11.29
CA PHE A 34 1.13 -6.77 12.15
C PHE A 34 1.98 -8.00 12.41
N ALA A 35 1.89 -8.53 13.63
CA ALA A 35 2.68 -9.67 14.02
C ALA A 35 1.88 -10.66 14.87
N SER A 36 2.27 -11.94 14.75
CA SER A 36 1.77 -13.04 15.55
C SER A 36 2.93 -13.81 16.17
N ALA A 37 2.87 -14.04 17.49
CA ALA A 37 3.87 -14.84 18.21
C ALA A 37 3.65 -16.34 18.02
N ASP A 38 2.39 -16.79 17.94
CA ASP A 38 1.98 -18.18 17.98
C ASP A 38 1.21 -18.61 16.74
N VAL A 39 1.95 -18.83 15.64
CA VAL A 39 1.35 -19.41 14.43
C VAL A 39 1.75 -20.89 14.35
N SER A 40 0.81 -21.81 14.59
CA SER A 40 1.06 -23.21 14.34
C SER A 40 1.19 -23.48 12.84
N LYS A 41 2.00 -24.49 12.45
CA LYS A 41 2.11 -24.90 11.03
C LYS A 41 0.76 -25.22 10.38
N LYS A 42 -0.20 -25.72 11.18
CA LYS A 42 -1.56 -26.04 10.73
C LYS A 42 -2.37 -24.79 10.43
N MET A 43 -2.24 -23.75 11.24
CA MET A 43 -2.90 -22.44 11.00
C MET A 43 -2.35 -21.77 9.74
N VAL A 44 -1.03 -21.76 9.57
CA VAL A 44 -0.39 -21.23 8.34
C VAL A 44 -0.86 -21.98 7.10
N LYS A 45 -0.93 -23.32 7.17
CA LYS A 45 -1.38 -24.15 6.05
C LYS A 45 -2.83 -23.87 5.64
N ASN A 46 -3.67 -23.50 6.58
CA ASN A 46 -5.08 -23.17 6.35
C ASN A 46 -5.31 -21.70 6.03
N GLY A 47 -4.24 -20.90 5.91
CA GLY A 47 -4.36 -19.46 5.65
C GLY A 47 -4.92 -18.64 6.82
N VAL A 48 -4.92 -19.24 8.02
CA VAL A 48 -5.43 -18.61 9.23
C VAL A 48 -4.27 -17.98 10.00
N TYR A 49 -4.27 -16.66 10.09
CA TYR A 49 -3.31 -15.89 10.86
C TYR A 49 -4.03 -15.17 11.99
N VAL A 50 -3.50 -15.29 13.18
CA VAL A 50 -3.97 -14.53 14.33
C VAL A 50 -2.93 -13.47 14.62
N ASP A 51 -3.14 -12.29 14.07
CA ASP A 51 -2.30 -11.14 14.35
C ASP A 51 -2.76 -10.52 15.68
N ARG A 52 -1.91 -10.51 16.69
CA ARG A 52 -2.21 -9.96 18.02
C ARG A 52 -1.38 -8.74 18.39
N TYR A 53 -0.48 -8.33 17.49
CA TYR A 53 0.41 -7.21 17.74
C TYR A 53 0.34 -6.20 16.59
N ILE A 54 0.17 -4.95 16.96
CA ILE A 54 0.47 -3.83 16.08
C ILE A 54 1.90 -3.41 16.40
N LEU A 55 2.74 -3.35 15.38
CA LEU A 55 4.10 -2.85 15.48
C LEU A 55 4.21 -1.60 14.61
N VAL A 56 4.80 -0.55 15.17
CA VAL A 56 5.08 0.67 14.42
C VAL A 56 6.58 0.97 14.59
N ASP A 57 7.33 0.82 13.52
CA ASP A 57 8.73 1.18 13.47
C ASP A 57 8.86 2.61 12.95
N ILE A 58 9.31 3.52 13.80
CA ILE A 58 9.50 4.94 13.49
C ILE A 58 10.98 5.18 13.25
N PHE A 59 11.30 5.76 12.09
CA PHE A 59 12.67 6.06 11.68
C PHE A 59 12.84 7.54 11.38
N SER A 60 14.03 8.10 11.69
CA SER A 60 14.46 9.34 11.06
C SER A 60 14.62 9.14 9.55
N GLU A 61 14.56 10.21 8.77
CA GLU A 61 14.66 10.16 7.31
C GLU A 61 15.94 9.49 6.79
N ASP A 62 17.01 9.55 7.56
CA ASP A 62 18.34 9.00 7.25
C ASP A 62 18.62 7.66 7.93
N PHE A 63 17.64 7.11 8.68
CA PHE A 63 17.76 5.90 9.50
C PHE A 63 18.78 5.98 10.65
N THR A 64 19.23 7.17 11.06
CA THR A 64 20.13 7.33 12.19
C THR A 64 19.47 7.11 13.54
N SER A 65 18.18 7.34 13.63
CA SER A 65 17.39 7.02 14.81
C SER A 65 16.22 6.12 14.46
N GLN A 66 15.86 5.24 15.38
CA GLN A 66 14.76 4.32 15.26
C GLN A 66 14.09 4.04 16.59
N LYS A 67 12.79 3.84 16.55
CA LYS A 67 11.99 3.46 17.70
C LYS A 67 10.93 2.46 17.27
N ARG A 68 10.75 1.37 18.01
CA ARG A 68 9.64 0.45 17.83
C ARG A 68 8.61 0.68 18.92
N LEU A 69 7.37 0.88 18.49
CA LEU A 69 6.19 0.81 19.33
C LEU A 69 5.52 -0.54 19.10
N SER A 70 5.00 -1.14 20.16
CA SER A 70 4.23 -2.37 20.07
C SER A 70 2.98 -2.25 20.92
N PHE A 71 1.90 -2.73 20.38
CA PHE A 71 0.64 -2.86 21.11
C PHE A 71 0.13 -4.29 20.98
N PHE A 72 -0.10 -4.92 22.13
CA PHE A 72 -0.73 -6.24 22.21
C PHE A 72 -2.20 -6.06 22.57
N PHE A 73 -3.08 -6.61 21.75
CA PHE A 73 -4.49 -6.63 22.10
C PHE A 73 -4.86 -8.00 22.68
N GLU A 74 -5.29 -7.96 23.94
CA GLU A 74 -5.84 -9.11 24.63
C GLU A 74 -7.23 -9.40 24.08
N GLU A 75 -7.33 -10.47 23.27
CA GLU A 75 -8.62 -11.06 22.97
C GLU A 75 -8.51 -12.55 23.12
N GLU A 76 -9.39 -13.11 23.95
CA GLU A 76 -9.55 -14.56 24.13
C GLU A 76 -10.02 -15.25 22.85
N GLU A 77 -10.36 -14.49 21.83
CA GLU A 77 -11.01 -14.96 20.63
C GLU A 77 -10.07 -14.96 19.43
N THR A 78 -10.12 -16.03 18.66
CA THR A 78 -9.47 -16.16 17.37
C THR A 78 -10.08 -15.16 16.40
N CYS A 79 -9.49 -13.98 16.31
CA CYS A 79 -9.86 -12.98 15.33
C CYS A 79 -8.96 -13.14 14.10
N TYR A 80 -9.57 -13.15 12.93
CA TYR A 80 -8.82 -13.01 11.68
C TYR A 80 -8.72 -11.54 11.38
N SER A 81 -7.53 -11.00 11.24
CA SER A 81 -7.39 -9.69 10.62
C SER A 81 -7.65 -9.88 9.13
N SER A 82 -8.80 -9.47 8.64
CA SER A 82 -9.09 -9.50 7.22
C SER A 82 -8.54 -8.28 6.52
N ASP A 83 -8.82 -7.12 7.08
CA ASP A 83 -8.47 -5.86 6.48
C ASP A 83 -7.91 -4.89 7.51
N VAL A 84 -6.86 -4.20 7.12
CA VAL A 84 -6.21 -3.17 7.90
C VAL A 84 -6.09 -1.93 7.05
N TYR A 85 -6.53 -0.83 7.61
CA TYR A 85 -6.50 0.47 6.98
C TYR A 85 -5.75 1.44 7.88
N TYR A 86 -5.17 2.46 7.28
CA TYR A 86 -4.70 3.62 8.02
C TYR A 86 -5.33 4.88 7.43
N TYR A 87 -5.47 5.90 8.25
CA TYR A 87 -5.99 7.19 7.84
C TYR A 87 -5.44 8.30 8.73
N TRP A 88 -5.54 9.52 8.24
CA TRP A 88 -5.15 10.73 8.95
C TRP A 88 -6.40 11.51 9.32
N GLU A 89 -6.44 11.99 10.56
CA GLU A 89 -7.45 12.90 11.07
C GLU A 89 -6.74 13.93 11.95
N ASP A 90 -6.88 15.22 11.66
CA ASP A 90 -6.22 16.31 12.37
C ASP A 90 -4.69 16.07 12.56
N GLU A 91 -4.01 15.72 11.47
CA GLU A 91 -2.57 15.39 11.44
C GLU A 91 -2.16 14.19 12.32
N GLN A 92 -3.13 13.45 12.85
CA GLN A 92 -2.90 12.25 13.64
C GLN A 92 -3.10 11.00 12.80
N LEU A 93 -2.19 10.03 12.98
CA LEU A 93 -2.24 8.75 12.30
C LEU A 93 -3.08 7.74 13.08
N PHE A 94 -4.04 7.13 12.42
CA PHE A 94 -4.87 6.07 12.96
C PHE A 94 -4.74 4.79 12.14
N ILE A 95 -4.85 3.65 12.83
CA ILE A 95 -5.00 2.34 12.23
C ILE A 95 -6.38 1.81 12.57
N LEU A 96 -7.14 1.43 11.54
CA LEU A 96 -8.41 0.71 11.67
C LEU A 96 -8.17 -0.75 11.34
N ILE A 97 -8.57 -1.64 12.23
CA ILE A 97 -8.52 -3.08 12.02
C ILE A 97 -9.94 -3.63 11.99
N GLU A 98 -10.27 -4.35 10.94
CA GLU A 98 -11.50 -5.10 10.83
C GLU A 98 -11.25 -6.57 11.15
N TYR A 99 -11.96 -7.09 12.14
CA TYR A 99 -11.87 -8.48 12.56
C TYR A 99 -13.09 -9.27 12.15
N TYR A 100 -12.85 -10.47 11.64
CA TYR A 100 -13.89 -11.49 11.52
C TYR A 100 -13.68 -12.54 12.61
N LYS A 101 -14.72 -12.78 13.38
CA LYS A 101 -14.76 -13.85 14.35
C LYS A 101 -15.16 -15.14 13.65
N LEU A 102 -14.43 -16.24 13.92
CA LEU A 102 -14.77 -17.54 13.32
C LEU A 102 -16.20 -17.95 13.71
N GLY A 103 -17.02 -18.23 12.69
CA GLY A 103 -18.41 -18.61 12.90
C GLY A 103 -19.37 -17.45 13.15
N ASN A 104 -18.90 -16.22 13.12
CA ASN A 104 -19.73 -15.02 13.24
C ASN A 104 -19.71 -14.23 11.92
N ILE A 105 -20.87 -13.70 11.53
CA ILE A 105 -21.02 -12.85 10.33
C ILE A 105 -20.75 -11.37 10.63
N PHE A 106 -20.52 -11.02 11.90
CA PHE A 106 -20.31 -9.63 12.30
C PHE A 106 -18.82 -9.28 12.29
N VAL A 107 -18.53 -8.13 11.71
CA VAL A 107 -17.20 -7.52 11.71
C VAL A 107 -17.07 -6.69 12.99
N THR A 108 -16.02 -6.91 13.76
CA THR A 108 -15.65 -6.05 14.87
C THR A 108 -14.55 -5.10 14.42
N ASN A 109 -14.72 -3.82 14.66
CA ASN A 109 -13.74 -2.80 14.30
C ASN A 109 -13.01 -2.32 15.55
N LYS A 110 -11.68 -2.22 15.44
CA LYS A 110 -10.85 -1.56 16.44
C LYS A 110 -10.06 -0.44 15.78
N VAL A 111 -9.95 0.67 16.48
CA VAL A 111 -9.21 1.84 16.02
C VAL A 111 -8.10 2.14 17.00
N PHE A 112 -6.91 2.39 16.46
CA PHE A 112 -5.71 2.70 17.23
C PHE A 112 -5.12 4.01 16.75
N LYS A 113 -4.91 4.93 17.67
CA LYS A 113 -4.15 6.16 17.44
C LYS A 113 -2.67 5.88 17.61
N ILE A 114 -1.87 6.34 16.66
CA ILE A 114 -0.41 6.25 16.73
C ILE A 114 0.15 7.59 17.18
N THR A 115 0.91 7.58 18.24
CA THR A 115 1.69 8.73 18.73
C THR A 115 3.19 8.45 18.59
N GLU A 116 4.04 9.42 18.88
CA GLU A 116 5.50 9.17 18.90
C GLU A 116 5.92 8.19 20.00
N ASN A 117 5.12 8.00 21.03
CA ASN A 117 5.51 7.24 22.22
C ASN A 117 4.75 5.92 22.38
N GLU A 118 3.55 5.82 21.88
CA GLU A 118 2.66 4.68 22.13
C GLU A 118 1.61 4.49 21.04
N VAL A 119 0.99 3.32 21.05
CA VAL A 119 -0.20 2.97 20.29
C VAL A 119 -1.36 2.91 21.26
N ILE A 120 -2.42 3.69 21.04
CA ILE A 120 -3.53 3.86 21.98
C ILE A 120 -4.82 3.36 21.32
N GLU A 121 -5.46 2.35 21.91
CA GLU A 121 -6.79 1.92 21.45
C GLU A 121 -7.84 3.01 21.75
N GLN A 122 -8.69 3.29 20.76
CA GLN A 122 -9.73 4.30 20.85
C GLN A 122 -11.08 3.62 21.08
N SER A 123 -11.76 4.00 22.17
CA SER A 123 -13.08 3.43 22.51
C SER A 123 -14.20 3.92 21.59
N PHE A 124 -14.04 5.10 21.01
CA PHE A 124 -14.98 5.68 20.05
C PHE A 124 -14.23 6.37 18.93
N CYS A 125 -14.46 5.94 17.70
CA CYS A 125 -13.94 6.61 16.52
C CYS A 125 -15.00 6.63 15.43
N VAL A 126 -15.13 7.76 14.75
CA VAL A 126 -15.96 7.85 13.55
C VAL A 126 -15.17 7.21 12.41
N ILE A 127 -15.52 5.97 12.08
CA ILE A 127 -14.92 5.28 10.94
C ILE A 127 -15.27 6.06 9.67
N PRO A 128 -14.28 6.55 8.91
CA PRO A 128 -14.56 7.30 7.70
C PRO A 128 -15.42 6.49 6.74
N ARG A 129 -16.64 6.94 6.46
CA ARG A 129 -17.64 6.25 5.61
C ARG A 129 -17.10 5.88 4.22
N LYS A 130 -16.07 6.56 3.73
CA LYS A 130 -15.43 6.28 2.43
C LYS A 130 -14.79 4.89 2.33
N ARG A 131 -14.56 4.20 3.46
CA ARG A 131 -13.89 2.89 3.49
C ARG A 131 -14.80 1.71 3.81
N ILE A 132 -16.01 1.94 4.33
CA ILE A 132 -16.97 0.87 4.72
C ILE A 132 -17.68 0.25 3.51
N LEU A 133 -17.60 0.88 2.36
CA LEU A 133 -18.32 0.39 1.17
C LEU A 133 -17.37 -0.40 0.28
N ASN A 134 -17.44 -1.73 0.35
CA ASN A 134 -17.08 -2.63 -0.75
C ASN A 134 -17.98 -2.41 -2.00
N GLY A 135 -18.51 -1.21 -2.15
CA GLY A 135 -19.18 -0.75 -3.35
C GLY A 135 -18.16 -0.38 -4.41
N ALA A 136 -18.52 -0.51 -5.66
CA ALA A 136 -17.70 -0.12 -6.81
C ALA A 136 -17.09 1.28 -6.58
N LYS A 137 -15.78 1.34 -6.36
CA LYS A 137 -15.07 2.57 -6.07
C LYS A 137 -15.19 3.51 -7.27
N VAL A 138 -15.68 4.71 -7.02
CA VAL A 138 -15.83 5.76 -8.02
C VAL A 138 -14.80 6.84 -7.74
N TYR A 139 -13.95 7.10 -8.70
CA TYR A 139 -12.92 8.14 -8.64
C TYR A 139 -13.45 9.39 -9.34
N SER A 140 -13.33 10.54 -8.69
CA SER A 140 -13.83 11.81 -9.19
C SER A 140 -12.68 12.72 -9.61
N PHE A 141 -12.69 13.14 -10.89
CA PHE A 141 -11.68 14.02 -11.47
C PHE A 141 -12.40 15.17 -12.21
N GLY A 142 -12.42 16.36 -11.58
CA GLY A 142 -13.16 17.48 -12.12
C GLY A 142 -14.65 17.16 -12.36
N ASP A 143 -15.11 17.28 -13.60
CA ASP A 143 -16.46 16.97 -14.06
C ASP A 143 -16.68 15.51 -14.45
N LYS A 144 -15.64 14.66 -14.34
CA LYS A 144 -15.65 13.25 -14.75
C LYS A 144 -15.60 12.30 -13.56
N GLU A 145 -16.12 11.10 -13.80
CA GLU A 145 -16.02 9.96 -12.89
C GLU A 145 -15.44 8.76 -13.62
N VAL A 146 -14.48 8.10 -12.95
CA VAL A 146 -13.89 6.85 -13.41
C VAL A 146 -14.23 5.74 -12.43
N PHE A 147 -14.68 4.60 -12.92
CA PHE A 147 -15.10 3.48 -12.09
C PHE A 147 -14.92 2.16 -12.81
N MET A 148 -14.90 1.08 -12.04
CA MET A 148 -14.88 -0.27 -12.60
C MET A 148 -16.31 -0.73 -12.91
N GLN A 149 -16.63 -0.86 -14.19
CA GLN A 149 -17.90 -1.41 -14.66
C GLN A 149 -17.95 -2.93 -14.46
N SER A 150 -16.81 -3.59 -14.57
CA SER A 150 -16.58 -5.00 -14.26
C SER A 150 -15.13 -5.21 -13.82
N PRO A 151 -14.73 -6.39 -13.34
CA PRO A 151 -13.36 -6.64 -12.90
C PRO A 151 -12.26 -6.28 -13.92
N PHE A 152 -12.59 -6.27 -15.20
CA PHE A 152 -11.65 -6.02 -16.30
C PHE A 152 -12.05 -4.85 -17.20
N MET A 153 -13.07 -4.08 -16.81
CA MET A 153 -13.56 -2.97 -17.61
C MET A 153 -13.67 -1.71 -16.77
N MET A 154 -12.83 -0.75 -17.07
CA MET A 154 -12.89 0.62 -16.53
C MET A 154 -13.75 1.48 -17.44
N SER A 155 -14.53 2.37 -16.88
CA SER A 155 -15.36 3.32 -17.61
C SER A 155 -15.19 4.73 -17.06
N CYS A 156 -15.29 5.69 -17.96
CA CYS A 156 -15.35 7.12 -17.60
C CYS A 156 -16.67 7.71 -18.11
N ARG A 157 -17.26 8.60 -17.31
CA ARG A 157 -18.49 9.32 -17.63
C ARG A 157 -18.47 10.75 -17.08
N TYR A 158 -19.32 11.60 -17.64
CA TYR A 158 -19.60 12.90 -17.04
C TYR A 158 -20.46 12.75 -15.79
N LYS A 159 -20.14 13.48 -14.71
CA LYS A 159 -20.93 13.51 -13.46
C LYS A 159 -22.35 14.03 -13.71
N GLN A 160 -22.46 15.11 -14.48
CA GLN A 160 -23.70 15.86 -14.64
C GLN A 160 -24.81 15.08 -15.34
N ASN A 161 -24.47 14.37 -16.44
CA ASN A 161 -25.46 13.70 -17.28
C ASN A 161 -25.27 12.18 -17.40
N GLN A 162 -24.29 11.64 -16.67
CA GLN A 162 -23.95 10.22 -16.65
C GLN A 162 -23.59 9.62 -18.02
N LYS A 163 -23.33 10.48 -19.02
CA LYS A 163 -22.95 10.05 -20.36
C LYS A 163 -21.56 9.42 -20.35
N THR A 164 -21.45 8.17 -20.80
CA THR A 164 -20.18 7.47 -20.94
C THR A 164 -19.33 8.16 -22.01
N LEU A 165 -18.09 8.51 -21.64
CA LEU A 165 -17.09 9.07 -22.53
C LEU A 165 -16.29 7.98 -23.24
N TRP A 166 -15.79 7.01 -22.44
CA TRP A 166 -15.00 5.91 -22.96
C TRP A 166 -15.05 4.70 -22.01
N LYS A 167 -14.61 3.55 -22.55
CA LYS A 167 -14.38 2.31 -21.81
C LYS A 167 -12.98 1.82 -22.11
N TYR A 168 -12.33 1.26 -21.09
CA TYR A 168 -10.97 0.75 -21.17
C TYR A 168 -10.89 -0.68 -20.63
N LYS A 169 -10.39 -1.61 -21.45
CA LYS A 169 -10.23 -3.01 -21.06
C LYS A 169 -8.88 -3.23 -20.41
N LEU A 170 -8.89 -3.76 -19.18
CA LEU A 170 -7.71 -4.12 -18.43
C LEU A 170 -7.23 -5.53 -18.79
N SER A 171 -5.91 -5.76 -18.73
CA SER A 171 -5.31 -7.09 -18.90
C SER A 171 -5.48 -7.97 -17.65
N ALA A 172 -5.63 -7.35 -16.47
CA ALA A 172 -5.78 -8.02 -15.17
C ALA A 172 -6.60 -7.11 -14.22
N TYR A 173 -6.88 -7.58 -13.01
CA TYR A 173 -7.63 -6.81 -12.01
C TYR A 173 -6.91 -5.51 -11.65
N LEU A 174 -7.66 -4.41 -11.50
CA LEU A 174 -7.16 -3.18 -10.91
C LEU A 174 -6.67 -3.47 -9.49
N TYR A 175 -5.44 -3.08 -9.18
CA TYR A 175 -4.81 -3.37 -7.89
C TYR A 175 -4.52 -2.11 -7.08
N THR A 176 -4.13 -1.03 -7.73
CA THR A 176 -3.83 0.23 -7.05
C THR A 176 -5.04 1.16 -7.04
N GLU A 177 -4.93 2.24 -6.27
CA GLU A 177 -5.76 3.41 -6.48
C GLU A 177 -5.51 3.95 -7.90
N ILE A 178 -6.48 4.71 -8.42
CA ILE A 178 -6.31 5.48 -9.64
C ILE A 178 -5.93 6.90 -9.23
N GLU A 179 -4.75 7.35 -9.65
CA GLU A 179 -4.32 8.73 -9.50
C GLU A 179 -4.47 9.48 -10.83
N GLU A 180 -4.68 10.78 -10.76
CA GLU A 180 -4.71 11.67 -11.93
C GLU A 180 -3.64 12.74 -11.81
N TYR A 181 -2.99 13.05 -12.94
CA TYR A 181 -2.12 14.21 -13.09
C TYR A 181 -2.05 14.64 -14.55
N LYS A 182 -2.33 15.90 -14.83
CA LYS A 182 -2.34 16.49 -16.16
C LYS A 182 -3.16 15.67 -17.19
N ASP A 183 -4.38 15.32 -16.82
CA ASP A 183 -5.31 14.52 -17.62
C ASP A 183 -4.83 13.09 -17.95
N ILE A 184 -3.87 12.57 -17.24
CA ILE A 184 -3.43 11.17 -17.34
C ILE A 184 -3.79 10.43 -16.05
N LEU A 185 -4.46 9.29 -16.21
CA LEU A 185 -4.78 8.36 -15.14
C LEU A 185 -3.66 7.33 -15.00
N TYR A 186 -3.18 7.14 -13.77
CA TYR A 186 -2.16 6.15 -13.43
C TYR A 186 -2.74 5.06 -12.56
N PHE A 187 -2.49 3.83 -12.92
CA PHE A 187 -2.92 2.67 -12.14
C PHE A 187 -2.13 1.41 -12.47
N GLY A 188 -2.07 0.50 -11.51
CA GLY A 188 -1.46 -0.81 -11.64
C GLY A 188 -2.47 -1.94 -11.58
N THR A 189 -2.18 -3.04 -12.25
CA THR A 189 -2.99 -4.26 -12.24
C THR A 189 -2.28 -5.41 -11.51
N ALA A 190 -3.06 -6.40 -11.07
CA ALA A 190 -2.59 -7.52 -10.26
C ALA A 190 -2.22 -8.77 -11.07
N GLY A 191 -1.38 -9.61 -10.46
CA GLY A 191 -1.14 -10.99 -10.89
C GLY A 191 -0.18 -11.16 -12.07
N LYS A 192 -0.11 -12.39 -12.56
CA LYS A 192 0.72 -12.72 -13.73
C LYS A 192 0.22 -11.96 -14.96
N GLY A 193 1.10 -11.18 -15.58
CA GLY A 193 0.73 -10.25 -16.65
C GLY A 193 0.26 -8.90 -16.14
N GLY A 194 0.66 -8.51 -14.93
CA GLY A 194 0.43 -7.17 -14.39
C GLY A 194 1.10 -6.08 -15.24
N TYR A 195 0.40 -4.98 -15.37
CA TYR A 195 0.85 -3.79 -16.09
C TYR A 195 0.66 -2.55 -15.23
N PHE A 196 1.54 -1.59 -15.43
CA PHE A 196 1.33 -0.21 -15.03
C PHE A 196 0.90 0.60 -16.25
N TYR A 197 -0.11 1.43 -16.11
CA TYR A 197 -0.71 2.19 -17.19
C TYR A 197 -0.70 3.68 -16.92
N GLY A 198 -0.46 4.47 -17.98
CA GLY A 198 -0.86 5.86 -18.12
C GLY A 198 -1.94 5.95 -19.22
N VAL A 199 -3.15 6.36 -18.86
CA VAL A 199 -4.31 6.41 -19.76
C VAL A 199 -4.89 7.83 -19.75
N SER A 200 -5.15 8.40 -20.95
CA SER A 200 -5.77 9.72 -21.04
C SER A 200 -7.17 9.74 -20.41
N LEU A 201 -7.39 10.63 -19.45
CA LEU A 201 -8.69 10.89 -18.84
C LEU A 201 -9.71 11.40 -19.88
N ASN A 202 -9.25 12.08 -20.93
CA ASN A 202 -10.13 12.72 -21.90
C ASN A 202 -10.73 11.75 -22.92
N ASN A 203 -9.98 10.74 -23.35
CA ASN A 203 -10.41 9.85 -24.42
C ASN A 203 -10.20 8.35 -24.18
N GLY A 204 -9.61 7.98 -23.03
CA GLY A 204 -9.35 6.59 -22.68
C GLY A 204 -8.24 5.91 -23.49
N GLN A 205 -7.45 6.67 -24.24
CA GLN A 205 -6.32 6.10 -24.99
C GLN A 205 -5.13 5.85 -24.05
N THR A 206 -4.43 4.74 -24.28
CA THR A 206 -3.17 4.46 -23.60
C THR A 206 -2.12 5.45 -24.03
N VAL A 207 -1.58 6.24 -23.09
CA VAL A 207 -0.43 7.11 -23.31
C VAL A 207 0.84 6.27 -23.28
N PHE A 208 0.96 5.42 -22.26
CA PHE A 208 2.03 4.42 -22.15
C PHE A 208 1.58 3.25 -21.30
N SER A 209 2.33 2.15 -21.36
CA SER A 209 2.16 1.00 -20.47
C SER A 209 3.47 0.27 -20.23
N TYR A 210 3.65 -0.24 -19.03
CA TYR A 210 4.78 -1.09 -18.63
C TYR A 210 4.28 -2.48 -18.26
N ASN A 211 4.79 -3.49 -18.93
CA ASN A 211 4.60 -4.87 -18.50
C ASN A 211 5.51 -5.15 -17.30
N THR A 212 4.94 -5.22 -16.11
CA THR A 212 5.67 -5.52 -14.87
C THR A 212 5.73 -7.01 -14.57
N GLY A 213 4.98 -7.82 -15.31
CA GLY A 213 4.95 -9.29 -15.18
C GLY A 213 4.27 -9.79 -13.92
N GLN A 214 3.91 -8.92 -13.00
CA GLN A 214 3.23 -9.22 -11.73
C GLN A 214 2.54 -7.98 -11.19
N THR A 215 1.89 -8.13 -10.03
CA THR A 215 1.27 -7.01 -9.33
C THR A 215 2.23 -5.84 -9.19
N VAL A 216 1.77 -4.65 -9.53
CA VAL A 216 2.57 -3.43 -9.48
C VAL A 216 1.95 -2.43 -8.52
N ARG A 217 2.81 -1.79 -7.75
CA ARG A 217 2.51 -0.56 -7.02
C ARG A 217 3.34 0.57 -7.59
N PHE A 218 2.97 1.79 -7.31
CA PHE A 218 3.70 2.96 -7.77
C PHE A 218 3.60 4.10 -6.76
N VAL A 219 4.54 5.03 -6.86
CA VAL A 219 4.48 6.32 -6.19
C VAL A 219 4.86 7.41 -7.18
N ARG A 220 4.18 8.54 -7.09
CA ARG A 220 4.39 9.67 -7.96
C ARG A 220 4.75 10.94 -7.17
N SER A 221 5.66 11.71 -7.72
CA SER A 221 5.96 13.07 -7.28
C SER A 221 6.17 13.97 -8.50
N GLY A 222 5.23 14.88 -8.73
CA GLY A 222 5.23 15.73 -9.92
C GLY A 222 5.23 14.90 -11.21
N GLU A 223 6.20 15.17 -12.09
CA GLU A 223 6.36 14.48 -13.38
C GLU A 223 7.20 13.20 -13.32
N ARG A 224 7.40 12.65 -12.13
CA ARG A 224 8.21 11.45 -11.92
C ARG A 224 7.38 10.37 -11.24
N ILE A 225 7.53 9.14 -11.70
CA ILE A 225 6.86 7.95 -11.13
C ILE A 225 7.91 6.88 -10.88
N ILE A 226 7.82 6.22 -9.73
CA ILE A 226 8.58 5.00 -9.45
C ILE A 226 7.62 3.82 -9.49
N ILE A 227 7.99 2.81 -10.26
CA ILE A 227 7.32 1.51 -10.35
C ILE A 227 8.34 0.39 -10.16
N SER A 228 7.89 -0.83 -9.92
CA SER A 228 8.74 -2.02 -10.03
C SER A 228 8.72 -2.58 -11.44
N ASP A 229 9.88 -2.97 -11.98
CA ASP A 229 10.00 -3.66 -13.26
C ASP A 229 9.71 -5.17 -13.15
N LYS A 230 9.82 -5.92 -14.25
CA LYS A 230 9.68 -7.40 -14.26
C LYS A 230 10.64 -8.14 -13.34
N LYS A 231 11.78 -7.55 -12.99
CA LYS A 231 12.78 -8.11 -12.09
C LYS A 231 12.58 -7.64 -10.65
N GLN A 232 11.47 -6.96 -10.37
CA GLN A 232 11.18 -6.35 -9.07
C GLN A 232 12.23 -5.31 -8.64
N LYS A 233 12.79 -4.59 -9.61
CA LYS A 233 13.67 -3.46 -9.37
C LYS A 233 12.89 -2.16 -9.51
N PRO A 234 13.09 -1.19 -8.60
CA PRO A 234 12.44 0.10 -8.76
C PRO A 234 13.07 0.87 -9.91
N ILE A 235 12.23 1.38 -10.79
CA ILE A 235 12.63 2.23 -11.92
C ILE A 235 11.89 3.55 -11.84
N LEU A 236 12.60 4.61 -12.21
CA LEU A 236 12.06 5.96 -12.36
C LEU A 236 11.67 6.18 -13.82
N ILE A 237 10.45 6.68 -14.05
CA ILE A 237 9.92 7.01 -15.36
C ILE A 237 9.35 8.42 -15.37
N ASN A 238 9.25 9.01 -16.56
CA ASN A 238 8.53 10.28 -16.77
C ASN A 238 7.02 10.01 -16.72
N ALA A 239 6.27 10.78 -15.96
CA ALA A 239 4.83 10.60 -15.80
C ALA A 239 4.05 10.92 -17.09
N LEU A 240 4.50 11.89 -17.89
CA LEU A 240 3.77 12.33 -19.07
C LEU A 240 4.00 11.44 -20.29
N THR A 241 5.22 10.92 -20.45
CA THR A 241 5.61 10.14 -21.62
C THR A 241 5.79 8.66 -21.37
N GLY A 242 5.95 8.26 -20.10
CA GLY A 242 6.32 6.90 -19.72
C GLY A 242 7.79 6.57 -20.01
N GLU A 243 8.61 7.51 -20.47
CA GLU A 243 10.02 7.25 -20.77
C GLU A 243 10.79 6.85 -19.52
N PHE A 244 11.63 5.82 -19.67
CA PHE A 244 12.54 5.38 -18.65
C PHE A 244 13.60 6.46 -18.39
N ILE A 245 13.79 6.82 -17.11
CA ILE A 245 14.81 7.78 -16.71
C ILE A 245 16.04 7.04 -16.19
N HIS A 246 15.90 6.26 -15.10
CA HIS A 246 16.96 5.38 -14.61
C HIS A 246 16.40 4.34 -13.64
N SER A 247 17.21 3.33 -13.33
CA SER A 247 16.92 2.35 -12.29
C SER A 247 17.45 2.83 -10.94
N LEU A 248 16.67 2.61 -9.88
CA LEU A 248 17.15 2.84 -8.52
C LEU A 248 17.90 1.61 -8.02
N ASP A 249 19.11 1.81 -7.52
CA ASP A 249 19.93 0.70 -7.06
C ASP A 249 19.50 0.20 -5.68
N ILE A 250 18.99 -0.99 -5.62
CA ILE A 250 18.68 -1.74 -4.40
C ILE A 250 19.56 -2.99 -4.25
N GLY A 251 20.71 -3.02 -4.90
CA GLY A 251 21.65 -4.12 -4.87
C GLY A 251 21.03 -5.45 -5.34
N LYS A 252 21.26 -6.52 -4.57
CA LYS A 252 20.73 -7.85 -4.86
C LYS A 252 19.29 -8.08 -4.36
N ASN A 253 18.70 -7.10 -3.68
CA ASN A 253 17.34 -7.19 -3.17
C ASN A 253 16.30 -6.99 -4.28
N SER A 254 15.04 -7.31 -4.00
CA SER A 254 13.88 -7.03 -4.83
C SER A 254 12.84 -6.24 -4.03
N ILE A 255 12.08 -5.37 -4.70
CA ILE A 255 10.89 -4.76 -4.09
C ILE A 255 9.90 -5.88 -3.77
N ASP A 256 9.36 -5.83 -2.56
CA ASP A 256 8.24 -6.72 -2.23
C ASP A 256 6.97 -6.14 -2.85
N TYR A 257 6.46 -6.80 -3.88
CA TYR A 257 5.33 -6.35 -4.70
C TYR A 257 4.01 -6.20 -3.92
N GLU A 258 3.90 -6.86 -2.77
CA GLU A 258 2.72 -6.74 -1.90
C GLU A 258 2.77 -5.48 -1.01
N GLN A 259 3.93 -4.81 -0.95
CA GLN A 259 4.15 -3.70 -0.04
C GLN A 259 4.04 -2.36 -0.73
N GLN A 260 3.66 -1.35 0.06
CA GLN A 260 3.61 0.03 -0.40
C GLN A 260 5.01 0.59 -0.59
N MET A 261 5.07 1.62 -1.42
CA MET A 261 6.23 2.48 -1.61
C MET A 261 5.86 3.89 -1.19
N LEU A 262 6.85 4.67 -0.77
CA LEU A 262 6.65 6.05 -0.36
C LEU A 262 7.68 6.96 -1.05
N TRP A 263 7.21 8.09 -1.56
CA TRP A 263 8.06 9.20 -1.97
C TRP A 263 7.88 10.34 -0.97
N TYR A 264 8.93 10.68 -0.25
CA TYR A 264 8.88 11.72 0.78
C TYR A 264 10.19 12.53 0.79
N LYS A 265 10.09 13.87 0.74
CA LYS A 265 11.22 14.80 0.77
C LYS A 265 12.37 14.43 -0.20
N ASN A 266 12.07 14.23 -1.49
CA ASN A 266 13.03 13.80 -2.53
C ASN A 266 13.73 12.46 -2.25
N ARG A 267 13.12 11.60 -1.45
CA ARG A 267 13.61 10.24 -1.17
C ARG A 267 12.54 9.22 -1.49
N PHE A 268 12.99 8.11 -2.04
CA PHE A 268 12.20 6.91 -2.20
C PHE A 268 12.40 6.00 -0.99
N TYR A 269 11.31 5.53 -0.43
CA TYR A 269 11.30 4.49 0.59
C TYR A 269 10.50 3.30 0.07
N GLY A 270 11.05 2.11 0.24
CA GLY A 270 10.41 0.88 -0.19
C GLY A 270 10.74 -0.28 0.72
N ILE A 271 9.85 -1.26 0.74
CA ILE A 271 10.11 -2.53 1.41
C ILE A 271 10.77 -3.47 0.41
N VAL A 272 11.96 -3.92 0.74
CA VAL A 272 12.75 -4.83 -0.08
C VAL A 272 12.92 -6.17 0.61
N ARG A 273 13.03 -7.21 -0.20
CA ARG A 273 13.25 -8.59 0.24
C ARG A 273 14.58 -9.10 -0.29
N ASN A 274 15.38 -9.71 0.56
CA ASN A 274 16.60 -10.40 0.16
C ASN A 274 16.33 -11.84 -0.28
N LYS A 275 17.38 -12.56 -0.71
CA LYS A 275 17.28 -13.98 -1.11
C LYS A 275 16.81 -14.91 0.02
N LYS A 276 17.05 -14.55 1.28
CA LYS A 276 16.60 -15.31 2.46
C LYS A 276 15.17 -14.95 2.87
N LYS A 277 14.51 -14.06 2.11
CA LYS A 277 13.17 -13.52 2.37
C LYS A 277 13.08 -12.57 3.58
N ASP A 278 14.21 -12.09 4.10
CA ASP A 278 14.21 -11.06 5.13
C ASP A 278 13.77 -9.72 4.53
N LEU A 279 12.97 -8.98 5.27
CA LEU A 279 12.47 -7.67 4.88
C LEU A 279 13.36 -6.56 5.42
N SER A 280 13.55 -5.54 4.61
CA SER A 280 14.24 -4.31 4.98
C SER A 280 13.53 -3.11 4.38
N VAL A 281 13.61 -1.97 5.04
CA VAL A 281 13.29 -0.69 4.43
C VAL A 281 14.53 -0.21 3.68
N VAL A 282 14.35 0.24 2.46
CA VAL A 282 15.39 0.93 1.70
C VAL A 282 15.02 2.40 1.58
N CYS A 283 16.01 3.28 1.69
CA CYS A 283 15.90 4.71 1.42
C CYS A 283 16.90 5.08 0.31
N ILE A 284 16.45 5.78 -0.71
CA ILE A 284 17.26 6.20 -1.85
C ILE A 284 16.99 7.68 -2.13
N ASP A 285 18.03 8.49 -2.19
CA ASP A 285 17.95 9.88 -2.66
C ASP A 285 17.63 9.90 -4.17
N ILE A 286 16.70 10.76 -4.61
CA ILE A 286 16.20 10.84 -5.98
C ILE A 286 16.48 12.21 -6.60
#